data_5999f0d0bb6c9c3a66100bb322a05b04
#
_entry.id   5999f0d0bb6c9c3a66100bb322a05b04
#
_cell.length_a   1.000
_cell.length_b   1.000
_cell.length_c   1.000
_cell.angle_alpha   90.00
_cell.angle_beta   90.00
_cell.angle_gamma   90.00
#
_symmetry.space_group_name_H-M   'P 1'
#
loop_
_entity.id
_entity.type
_entity.pdbx_description
1 polymer ?
#
loop_
_entity_poly.entity_id
_entity_poly.type
_entity_poly.pdbx_seq_one_letter_code
_entity_poly.pdbx_strand_id
1 'polypeptide(L)'
;YTEPFDIVVDPFAGGGSTIDVCRKRLRRYWVSDRLPIPAREREIRTLDIAQELPPLNKRWSEVTLTYLDPPYWKQAEGQYSEDAEDLANMPLDQFTDTLIGVVNRIAEKQSRGVIALLIQPTQWRADGREFTDHIMHLVSGVKSKRLTLENRISCPYSTQQANAQQVEWAKANRKLLVISRELIVWRLS
;
A
#
# COMPACT_ATOMS: atom_id res chain seq x y z
N TYR A 1 -16.09 -5.57 -0.36
CA TYR A 1 -15.97 -4.66 0.78
C TYR A 1 -16.69 -3.31 0.58
N THR A 2 -17.14 -3.02 -0.63
CA THR A 2 -17.84 -1.75 -0.92
C THR A 2 -19.04 -1.96 -1.84
N GLU A 3 -20.09 -1.15 -1.63
CA GLU A 3 -21.28 -1.07 -2.45
C GLU A 3 -21.33 0.25 -3.25
N PRO A 4 -22.20 0.39 -4.26
CA PRO A 4 -22.42 1.66 -4.93
C PRO A 4 -22.63 2.81 -3.94
N PHE A 5 -22.00 3.97 -4.21
CA PHE A 5 -22.00 5.19 -3.40
C PHE A 5 -21.21 5.13 -2.08
N ASP A 6 -20.58 4.02 -1.74
CA ASP A 6 -19.60 3.97 -0.67
C ASP A 6 -18.40 4.87 -0.94
N ILE A 7 -17.73 5.32 0.14
CA ILE A 7 -16.53 6.14 0.03
C ILE A 7 -15.28 5.26 0.14
N VAL A 8 -14.44 5.36 -0.87
CA VAL A 8 -13.10 4.76 -0.92
C VAL A 8 -12.06 5.86 -0.72
N VAL A 9 -11.10 5.62 0.15
CA VAL A 9 -9.93 6.49 0.35
C VAL A 9 -8.70 5.75 -0.15
N ASP A 10 -7.87 6.43 -0.97
CA ASP A 10 -6.59 5.91 -1.44
C ASP A 10 -5.54 7.02 -1.38
N PRO A 11 -4.65 6.98 -0.38
CA PRO A 11 -3.59 7.98 -0.23
C PRO A 11 -2.31 7.65 -0.99
N PHE A 12 -2.29 6.58 -1.78
CA PHE A 12 -1.19 6.17 -2.65
C PHE A 12 -1.68 6.01 -4.10
N ALA A 13 -2.40 7.02 -4.61
CA ALA A 13 -3.16 6.90 -5.84
C ALA A 13 -2.34 6.65 -7.11
N GLY A 14 -1.04 6.98 -7.09
CA GLY A 14 -0.12 6.73 -8.21
C GLY A 14 -0.69 7.19 -9.56
N GLY A 15 -0.92 6.26 -10.47
CA GLY A 15 -1.51 6.50 -11.79
C GLY A 15 -3.02 6.73 -11.79
N GLY A 16 -3.72 6.65 -10.64
CA GLY A 16 -5.16 6.91 -10.52
C GLY A 16 -6.07 5.72 -10.85
N SER A 17 -5.56 4.49 -10.80
CA SER A 17 -6.36 3.28 -11.05
C SER A 17 -7.59 3.18 -10.14
N THR A 18 -7.47 3.61 -8.89
CA THR A 18 -8.57 3.66 -7.93
C THR A 18 -9.69 4.58 -8.41
N ILE A 19 -9.35 5.74 -9.03
CA ILE A 19 -10.35 6.67 -9.59
C ILE A 19 -11.17 5.94 -10.67
N ASP A 20 -10.48 5.29 -11.61
CA ASP A 20 -11.12 4.64 -12.76
C ASP A 20 -12.03 3.48 -12.30
N VAL A 21 -11.58 2.69 -11.33
CA VAL A 21 -12.39 1.61 -10.74
C VAL A 21 -13.59 2.18 -9.97
N CYS A 22 -13.40 3.21 -9.17
CA CYS A 22 -14.48 3.83 -8.41
C CYS A 22 -15.56 4.42 -9.34
N ARG A 23 -15.18 5.12 -10.39
CA ARG A 23 -16.10 5.63 -11.41
C ARG A 23 -16.89 4.49 -12.08
N LYS A 24 -16.20 3.46 -12.56
CA LYS A 24 -16.80 2.30 -13.19
C LYS A 24 -17.78 1.56 -12.27
N ARG A 25 -17.52 1.55 -10.96
CA ARG A 25 -18.30 0.83 -9.95
C ARG A 25 -19.25 1.72 -9.15
N LEU A 26 -19.41 3.00 -9.53
CA LEU A 26 -20.26 3.99 -8.88
C LEU A 26 -19.91 4.22 -7.40
N ARG A 27 -18.62 4.17 -7.05
CA ARG A 27 -18.11 4.52 -5.71
C ARG A 27 -17.73 5.99 -5.69
N ARG A 28 -17.92 6.63 -4.55
CA ARG A 28 -17.31 7.92 -4.26
C ARG A 28 -15.86 7.68 -3.85
N TYR A 29 -14.98 8.62 -4.13
CA TYR A 29 -13.56 8.47 -3.78
C TYR A 29 -12.96 9.75 -3.26
N TRP A 30 -11.95 9.59 -2.45
CA TRP A 30 -11.00 10.60 -2.08
C TRP A 30 -9.61 10.02 -2.26
N VAL A 31 -8.81 10.62 -3.13
CA VAL A 31 -7.49 10.08 -3.51
C VAL A 31 -6.43 11.16 -3.40
N SER A 32 -5.26 10.76 -2.95
CA SER A 32 -4.08 11.60 -2.88
C SER A 32 -2.82 10.80 -3.21
N ASP A 33 -1.76 11.52 -3.43
CA ASP A 33 -0.42 10.97 -3.58
C ASP A 33 0.58 12.03 -3.10
N ARG A 34 1.76 11.61 -2.65
CA ARG A 34 2.83 12.52 -2.31
C ARG A 34 3.30 13.31 -3.54
N LEU A 35 3.40 12.62 -4.68
CA LEU A 35 3.83 13.17 -5.97
C LEU A 35 2.83 12.78 -7.08
N PRO A 36 1.68 13.46 -7.18
CA PRO A 36 0.69 13.18 -8.22
C PRO A 36 1.31 13.30 -9.62
N ILE A 37 0.99 12.35 -10.50
CA ILE A 37 1.45 12.43 -11.88
C ILE A 37 0.81 13.63 -12.59
N PRO A 38 1.54 14.36 -13.47
CA PRO A 38 1.02 15.56 -14.14
C PRO A 38 -0.30 15.35 -14.89
N ALA A 39 -0.47 14.16 -15.48
CA ALA A 39 -1.71 13.81 -16.21
C ALA A 39 -2.96 13.73 -15.32
N ARG A 40 -2.81 13.59 -14.01
CA ARG A 40 -3.89 13.40 -13.03
C ARG A 40 -3.87 14.42 -11.88
N GLU A 41 -3.03 15.45 -11.92
CA GLU A 41 -2.87 16.44 -10.85
C GLU A 41 -4.15 17.16 -10.44
N ARG A 42 -5.14 17.26 -11.33
CA ARG A 42 -6.46 17.84 -11.04
C ARG A 42 -7.40 16.90 -10.29
N GLU A 43 -7.12 15.60 -10.34
CA GLU A 43 -7.96 14.56 -9.75
C GLU A 43 -7.35 13.99 -8.46
N ILE A 44 -6.01 13.92 -8.40
CA ILE A 44 -5.24 13.38 -7.27
C ILE A 44 -4.71 14.55 -6.46
N ARG A 45 -5.04 14.61 -5.18
CA ARG A 45 -4.57 15.67 -4.29
C ARG A 45 -3.13 15.40 -3.87
N THR A 46 -2.33 16.43 -3.74
CA THR A 46 -1.01 16.32 -3.12
C THR A 46 -1.18 16.19 -1.61
N LEU A 47 -0.72 15.07 -1.04
CA LEU A 47 -0.72 14.81 0.39
C LEU A 47 0.24 13.68 0.71
N ASP A 48 1.09 13.88 1.71
CA ASP A 48 1.93 12.84 2.26
C ASP A 48 1.23 12.17 3.46
N ILE A 49 0.76 10.95 3.25
CA ILE A 49 0.04 10.18 4.27
C ILE A 49 0.93 9.82 5.47
N ALA A 50 2.25 9.79 5.31
CA ALA A 50 3.18 9.58 6.42
C ALA A 50 3.13 10.74 7.41
N GLN A 51 2.88 11.96 6.94
CA GLN A 51 2.83 13.18 7.74
C GLN A 51 1.42 13.49 8.24
N GLU A 52 0.42 13.44 7.36
CA GLU A 52 -0.94 13.84 7.69
C GLU A 52 -2.01 12.92 7.08
N LEU A 53 -3.17 12.88 7.73
CA LEU A 53 -4.32 12.15 7.19
C LEU A 53 -5.16 13.03 6.26
N PRO A 54 -5.88 12.41 5.29
CA PRO A 54 -6.86 13.10 4.48
C PRO A 54 -7.80 13.99 5.32
N PRO A 55 -8.01 15.27 4.95
CA PRO A 55 -8.83 16.21 5.72
C PRO A 55 -10.32 15.97 5.51
N LEU A 56 -10.78 14.75 5.76
CA LEU A 56 -12.18 14.35 5.59
C LEU A 56 -13.07 14.80 6.76
N ASN A 57 -12.48 15.23 7.89
CA ASN A 57 -13.21 15.64 9.07
C ASN A 57 -14.26 14.59 9.50
N LYS A 58 -15.52 15.00 9.67
CA LYS A 58 -16.62 14.10 10.04
C LYS A 58 -16.92 13.00 9.00
N ARG A 59 -16.49 13.16 7.74
CA ARG A 59 -16.70 12.18 6.68
C ARG A 59 -15.89 10.88 6.86
N TRP A 60 -14.90 10.86 7.74
CA TRP A 60 -14.23 9.62 8.10
C TRP A 60 -15.20 8.54 8.59
N SER A 61 -16.33 8.92 9.23
CA SER A 61 -17.36 7.97 9.64
C SER A 61 -18.14 7.34 8.49
N GLU A 62 -18.07 7.95 7.28
CA GLU A 62 -18.71 7.42 6.07
C GLU A 62 -17.79 6.54 5.23
N VAL A 63 -16.48 6.56 5.49
CA VAL A 63 -15.50 5.77 4.74
C VAL A 63 -15.73 4.29 4.98
N THR A 64 -15.85 3.54 3.89
CA THR A 64 -16.08 2.08 3.92
C THR A 64 -14.81 1.30 3.61
N LEU A 65 -13.92 1.85 2.77
CA LEU A 65 -12.65 1.25 2.42
C LEU A 65 -11.56 2.30 2.42
N THR A 66 -10.49 2.07 3.17
CA THR A 66 -9.20 2.71 2.91
C THR A 66 -8.29 1.68 2.27
N TYR A 67 -7.87 1.95 1.03
CA TYR A 67 -6.96 1.12 0.25
C TYR A 67 -5.57 1.73 0.27
N LEU A 68 -4.57 0.95 0.63
CA LEU A 68 -3.18 1.36 0.76
C LEU A 68 -2.33 0.51 -0.18
N ASP A 69 -1.70 1.14 -1.17
CA ASP A 69 -0.75 0.50 -2.08
C ASP A 69 0.55 1.32 -2.11
N PRO A 70 1.31 1.31 -1.00
CA PRO A 70 2.54 2.10 -0.88
C PRO A 70 3.60 1.62 -1.86
N PRO A 71 4.61 2.45 -2.18
CA PRO A 71 5.79 1.99 -2.88
C PRO A 71 6.45 0.86 -2.08
N TYR A 72 6.81 -0.25 -2.77
CA TYR A 72 7.38 -1.41 -2.08
C TYR A 72 8.82 -1.14 -1.70
N TRP A 73 9.15 -1.46 -0.44
CA TRP A 73 10.45 -1.18 0.15
C TRP A 73 11.59 -1.67 -0.73
N LYS A 74 12.50 -0.76 -1.08
CA LYS A 74 13.70 -1.02 -1.90
C LYS A 74 13.45 -1.60 -3.31
N GLN A 75 12.21 -1.88 -3.69
CA GLN A 75 11.89 -2.30 -5.07
C GLN A 75 11.64 -1.08 -5.97
N ALA A 76 11.15 -0.01 -5.38
CA ALA A 76 10.89 1.27 -6.05
C ALA A 76 11.92 2.36 -5.67
N GLU A 77 13.08 1.97 -5.07
CA GLU A 77 14.13 2.89 -4.63
C GLU A 77 14.60 3.79 -5.80
N GLY A 78 14.57 5.11 -5.59
CA GLY A 78 14.96 6.09 -6.60
C GLY A 78 14.01 6.22 -7.80
N GLN A 79 12.88 5.49 -7.86
CA GLN A 79 11.95 5.57 -9.00
C GLN A 79 10.99 6.76 -8.89
N TYR A 80 10.63 7.15 -7.68
CA TYR A 80 9.70 8.26 -7.43
C TYR A 80 10.42 9.53 -7.00
N SER A 81 11.41 9.42 -6.14
CA SER A 81 12.25 10.54 -5.70
C SER A 81 13.59 10.04 -5.13
N GLU A 82 14.58 10.94 -5.02
CA GLU A 82 15.83 10.68 -4.30
C GLU A 82 15.73 11.03 -2.80
N ASP A 83 14.56 11.48 -2.35
CA ASP A 83 14.33 11.91 -0.99
C ASP A 83 14.38 10.72 -0.02
N ALA A 84 15.15 10.86 1.05
CA ALA A 84 15.28 9.85 2.10
C ALA A 84 13.96 9.62 2.88
N GLU A 85 13.04 10.61 2.86
CA GLU A 85 11.71 10.50 3.46
C GLU A 85 10.71 9.75 2.57
N ASP A 86 11.08 9.40 1.34
CA ASP A 86 10.26 8.51 0.51
C ASP A 86 10.25 7.10 1.09
N LEU A 87 9.07 6.51 1.24
CA LEU A 87 8.90 5.17 1.81
C LEU A 87 9.82 4.12 1.16
N ALA A 88 9.99 4.17 -0.16
CA ALA A 88 10.86 3.21 -0.87
C ALA A 88 12.34 3.34 -0.49
N ASN A 89 12.77 4.52 -0.04
CA ASN A 89 14.16 4.84 0.28
C ASN A 89 14.51 4.65 1.76
N MET A 90 13.50 4.66 2.65
CA MET A 90 13.68 4.55 4.10
C MET A 90 14.44 3.29 4.52
N PRO A 91 15.13 3.30 5.68
CA PRO A 91 15.51 2.07 6.40
C PRO A 91 14.28 1.19 6.67
N LEU A 92 14.49 -0.13 6.78
CA LEU A 92 13.39 -1.10 6.87
C LEU A 92 12.50 -0.89 8.10
N ASP A 93 13.09 -0.66 9.24
CA ASP A 93 12.40 -0.38 10.49
C ASP A 93 11.55 0.89 10.38
N GLN A 94 12.11 1.97 9.85
CA GLN A 94 11.38 3.21 9.62
C GLN A 94 10.23 3.03 8.63
N PHE A 95 10.45 2.29 7.53
CA PHE A 95 9.40 1.96 6.55
C PHE A 95 8.22 1.23 7.21
N THR A 96 8.52 0.16 7.98
CA THR A 96 7.48 -0.64 8.63
C THR A 96 6.77 0.14 9.72
N ASP A 97 7.49 0.88 10.55
CA ASP A 97 6.91 1.71 11.62
C ASP A 97 6.03 2.83 11.05
N THR A 98 6.43 3.45 9.94
CA THR A 98 5.62 4.46 9.25
C THR A 98 4.31 3.86 8.76
N LEU A 99 4.33 2.70 8.10
CA LEU A 99 3.10 2.04 7.64
C LEU A 99 2.20 1.59 8.79
N ILE A 100 2.78 1.03 9.86
CA ILE A 100 2.04 0.70 11.09
C ILE A 100 1.37 1.95 11.66
N GLY A 101 2.10 3.05 11.73
CA GLY A 101 1.58 4.34 12.18
C GLY A 101 0.43 4.85 11.32
N VAL A 102 0.55 4.76 10.00
CA VAL A 102 -0.52 5.13 9.05
C VAL A 102 -1.77 4.31 9.30
N VAL A 103 -1.67 2.97 9.37
CA VAL A 103 -2.82 2.09 9.62
C VAL A 103 -3.49 2.41 10.95
N ASN A 104 -2.73 2.58 12.02
CA ASN A 104 -3.26 2.89 13.35
C ASN A 104 -3.96 4.27 13.37
N ARG A 105 -3.39 5.32 12.76
CA ARG A 105 -4.00 6.65 12.67
C ARG A 105 -5.31 6.63 11.87
N ILE A 106 -5.37 5.86 10.77
CA ILE A 106 -6.61 5.68 10.00
C ILE A 106 -7.66 4.99 10.86
N ALA A 107 -7.30 3.94 11.61
CA ALA A 107 -8.21 3.23 12.48
C ALA A 107 -8.81 4.10 13.60
N GLU A 108 -8.12 5.16 14.03
CA GLU A 108 -8.66 6.13 14.99
C GLU A 108 -9.74 7.04 14.39
N LYS A 109 -9.70 7.27 13.09
CA LYS A 109 -10.62 8.20 12.38
C LYS A 109 -11.76 7.48 11.67
N GLN A 110 -11.45 6.39 10.97
CA GLN A 110 -12.45 5.59 10.27
C GLN A 110 -13.24 4.76 11.28
N SER A 111 -14.58 4.81 11.21
CA SER A 111 -15.43 4.17 12.22
C SER A 111 -16.05 2.86 11.75
N ARG A 112 -15.94 2.49 10.49
CA ARG A 112 -16.54 1.29 9.91
C ARG A 112 -15.77 0.79 8.69
N GLY A 113 -16.12 -0.40 8.22
CA GLY A 113 -15.59 -0.96 6.98
C GLY A 113 -14.21 -1.58 7.18
N VAL A 114 -13.33 -1.42 6.21
CA VAL A 114 -12.03 -2.09 6.21
C VAL A 114 -10.88 -1.15 5.84
N ILE A 115 -9.69 -1.49 6.32
CA ILE A 115 -8.41 -0.99 5.83
C ILE A 115 -7.75 -2.14 5.09
N ALA A 116 -7.38 -1.94 3.84
CA ALA A 116 -6.75 -2.94 2.99
C ALA A 116 -5.37 -2.45 2.54
N LEU A 117 -4.32 -3.20 2.85
CA LEU A 117 -2.95 -2.91 2.50
C LEU A 117 -2.45 -3.94 1.49
N LEU A 118 -2.07 -3.48 0.29
CA LEU A 118 -1.37 -4.29 -0.70
C LEU A 118 0.13 -4.08 -0.55
N ILE A 119 0.88 -5.16 -0.33
CA ILE A 119 2.32 -5.07 -0.09
C ILE A 119 3.05 -6.32 -0.60
N GLN A 120 4.33 -6.19 -0.84
CA GLN A 120 5.19 -7.28 -1.31
C GLN A 120 6.45 -7.35 -0.43
N PRO A 121 6.91 -8.56 -0.06
CA PRO A 121 8.22 -8.72 0.56
C PRO A 121 9.31 -8.36 -0.45
N THR A 122 10.41 -7.80 0.03
CA THR A 122 11.58 -7.54 -0.82
C THR A 122 12.35 -8.84 -0.99
N GLN A 123 12.49 -9.30 -2.22
CA GLN A 123 13.12 -10.57 -2.47
C GLN A 123 14.46 -10.44 -3.17
N TRP A 124 14.51 -9.73 -4.28
CA TRP A 124 15.65 -9.72 -5.15
C TRP A 124 16.22 -8.32 -5.33
N ARG A 125 17.54 -8.24 -5.26
CA ARG A 125 18.28 -7.02 -5.57
C ARG A 125 19.55 -7.38 -6.36
N ALA A 126 19.98 -6.44 -7.21
CA ALA A 126 21.18 -6.60 -8.04
C ALA A 126 22.47 -6.78 -7.20
N ASP A 127 22.49 -6.30 -5.98
CA ASP A 127 23.59 -6.42 -5.03
C ASP A 127 23.61 -7.75 -4.22
N GLY A 128 22.75 -8.71 -4.59
CA GLY A 128 22.71 -10.03 -3.97
C GLY A 128 22.12 -10.09 -2.56
N ARG A 129 21.36 -9.07 -2.13
CA ARG A 129 20.71 -9.06 -0.81
C ARG A 129 19.73 -10.19 -0.64
N GLU A 130 19.66 -10.69 0.58
CA GLU A 130 18.76 -11.78 0.95
C GLU A 130 17.28 -11.37 0.90
N PHE A 131 16.42 -12.36 0.81
CA PHE A 131 14.97 -12.20 0.98
C PHE A 131 14.65 -11.60 2.35
N THR A 132 13.85 -10.55 2.35
CA THR A 132 13.39 -9.87 3.56
C THR A 132 11.86 -9.85 3.58
N ASP A 133 11.29 -10.68 4.47
CA ASP A 133 9.84 -10.69 4.73
C ASP A 133 9.52 -9.77 5.91
N HIS A 134 9.19 -8.52 5.59
CA HIS A 134 8.77 -7.52 6.57
C HIS A 134 7.25 -7.50 6.81
N ILE A 135 6.49 -8.31 6.07
CA ILE A 135 5.02 -8.32 6.13
C ILE A 135 4.55 -8.82 7.51
N MET A 136 5.19 -9.87 8.04
CA MET A 136 4.84 -10.41 9.35
C MET A 136 5.08 -9.39 10.45
N HIS A 137 6.18 -8.64 10.39
CA HIS A 137 6.47 -7.56 11.35
C HIS A 137 5.40 -6.46 11.26
N LEU A 138 5.05 -6.03 10.06
CA LEU A 138 4.02 -5.02 9.82
C LEU A 138 2.66 -5.47 10.38
N VAL A 139 2.22 -6.69 10.07
CA VAL A 139 0.95 -7.22 10.55
C VAL A 139 0.93 -7.31 12.08
N SER A 140 2.00 -7.79 12.70
CA SER A 140 2.09 -7.90 14.16
C SER A 140 2.25 -6.55 14.87
N GLY A 141 2.71 -5.54 14.17
CA GLY A 141 2.88 -4.16 14.68
C GLY A 141 1.58 -3.36 14.70
N VAL A 142 0.57 -3.74 13.93
CA VAL A 142 -0.75 -3.09 13.95
C VAL A 142 -1.49 -3.54 15.21
N LYS A 143 -1.56 -2.65 16.21
CA LYS A 143 -2.07 -2.96 17.56
C LYS A 143 -3.36 -2.23 17.93
N SER A 144 -4.00 -1.54 17.00
CA SER A 144 -5.28 -0.87 17.29
C SER A 144 -6.32 -1.88 17.74
N LYS A 145 -6.91 -1.66 18.94
CA LYS A 145 -8.00 -2.52 19.47
C LYS A 145 -9.26 -2.48 18.62
N ARG A 146 -9.35 -1.52 17.70
CA ARG A 146 -10.46 -1.36 16.77
C ARG A 146 -10.29 -2.18 15.49
N LEU A 147 -9.13 -2.82 15.29
CA LEU A 147 -8.83 -3.59 14.11
C LEU A 147 -8.75 -5.08 14.41
N THR A 148 -9.48 -5.85 13.63
CA THR A 148 -9.37 -7.31 13.58
C THR A 148 -8.82 -7.71 12.23
N LEU A 149 -7.74 -8.50 12.20
CA LEU A 149 -7.24 -9.07 10.94
C LEU A 149 -8.31 -10.01 10.38
N GLU A 150 -8.89 -9.63 9.24
CA GLU A 150 -9.96 -10.39 8.60
C GLU A 150 -9.43 -11.35 7.54
N ASN A 151 -8.54 -10.84 6.68
CA ASN A 151 -7.98 -11.64 5.59
C ASN A 151 -6.51 -11.31 5.33
N ARG A 152 -5.79 -12.33 4.90
CA ARG A 152 -4.51 -12.20 4.21
C ARG A 152 -4.62 -13.00 2.91
N ILE A 153 -4.57 -12.31 1.78
CA ILE A 153 -4.84 -12.88 0.46
C ILE A 153 -3.58 -12.78 -0.38
N SER A 154 -3.05 -13.91 -0.83
CA SER A 154 -1.98 -13.92 -1.80
C SER A 154 -2.52 -13.53 -3.17
N CYS A 155 -1.95 -12.50 -3.77
CA CYS A 155 -2.35 -11.92 -5.05
C CYS A 155 -1.27 -12.19 -6.09
N PRO A 156 -1.31 -13.34 -6.79
CA PRO A 156 -0.33 -13.64 -7.81
C PRO A 156 -0.37 -12.60 -8.92
N TYR A 157 0.76 -12.33 -9.52
CA TYR A 157 0.81 -11.40 -10.65
C TYR A 157 0.03 -11.98 -11.85
N SER A 158 -0.70 -11.11 -12.54
CA SER A 158 -1.48 -11.48 -13.73
C SER A 158 -0.62 -11.73 -14.97
N THR A 159 0.63 -11.25 -14.96
CA THR A 159 1.60 -11.38 -16.05
C THR A 159 2.95 -11.84 -15.51
N GLN A 160 3.86 -12.23 -16.38
CA GLN A 160 5.22 -12.57 -15.97
C GLN A 160 5.89 -11.36 -15.30
N GLN A 161 6.20 -11.49 -14.04
CA GLN A 161 6.79 -10.41 -13.23
C GLN A 161 8.27 -10.60 -12.97
N ALA A 162 8.81 -11.80 -13.22
CA ALA A 162 10.24 -12.06 -13.18
C ALA A 162 10.84 -11.91 -14.58
N ASN A 163 11.82 -11.04 -14.72
CA ASN A 163 12.58 -10.93 -15.96
C ASN A 163 13.63 -12.03 -16.07
N ALA A 164 14.23 -12.19 -17.25
CA ALA A 164 15.21 -13.26 -17.50
C ALA A 164 16.40 -13.18 -16.53
N GLN A 165 16.86 -11.98 -16.19
CA GLN A 165 17.98 -11.78 -15.27
C GLN A 165 17.65 -12.28 -13.85
N GLN A 166 16.44 -12.00 -13.36
CA GLN A 166 15.97 -12.50 -12.06
C GLN A 166 15.86 -14.02 -12.04
N VAL A 167 15.36 -14.61 -13.13
CA VAL A 167 15.25 -16.07 -13.28
C VAL A 167 16.64 -16.73 -13.27
N GLU A 168 17.59 -16.21 -14.03
CA GLU A 168 18.97 -16.75 -14.06
C GLU A 168 19.67 -16.58 -12.71
N TRP A 169 19.49 -15.44 -12.04
CA TRP A 169 20.00 -15.24 -10.70
C TRP A 169 19.41 -16.27 -9.71
N ALA A 170 18.11 -16.50 -9.76
CA ALA A 170 17.44 -17.44 -8.87
C ALA A 170 17.95 -18.89 -9.09
N LYS A 171 18.14 -19.29 -10.34
CA LYS A 171 18.72 -20.59 -10.70
C LYS A 171 20.17 -20.72 -10.18
N ALA A 172 21.01 -19.71 -10.44
CA ALA A 172 22.40 -19.71 -10.02
C ALA A 172 22.57 -19.79 -8.50
N ASN A 173 21.66 -19.14 -7.75
CA ASN A 173 21.69 -19.09 -6.29
C ASN A 173 20.78 -20.13 -5.62
N ARG A 174 20.11 -21.00 -6.38
CA ARG A 174 19.17 -22.01 -5.88
C ARG A 174 18.07 -21.41 -5.00
N LYS A 175 17.52 -20.26 -5.40
CA LYS A 175 16.44 -19.54 -4.72
C LYS A 175 15.14 -19.65 -5.49
N LEU A 176 14.02 -19.63 -4.77
CA LEU A 176 12.69 -19.50 -5.37
C LEU A 176 12.33 -18.02 -5.47
N LEU A 177 11.64 -17.63 -6.55
CA LEU A 177 11.12 -16.28 -6.71
C LEU A 177 9.72 -16.18 -6.11
N VAL A 178 9.48 -15.11 -5.34
CA VAL A 178 8.14 -14.73 -4.92
C VAL A 178 7.50 -13.92 -6.04
N ILE A 179 6.40 -14.40 -6.58
CA ILE A 179 5.68 -13.81 -7.71
C ILE A 179 4.28 -13.37 -7.32
N SER A 180 4.09 -12.99 -6.07
CA SER A 180 2.82 -12.51 -5.54
C SER A 180 3.02 -11.29 -4.64
N ARG A 181 1.96 -10.52 -4.51
CA ARG A 181 1.76 -9.53 -3.46
C ARG A 181 0.81 -10.09 -2.43
N GLU A 182 0.80 -9.50 -1.24
CA GLU A 182 -0.15 -9.86 -0.20
C GLU A 182 -1.12 -8.69 0.01
N LEU A 183 -2.42 -8.98 -0.05
CA LEU A 183 -3.46 -8.07 0.36
C LEU A 183 -3.86 -8.41 1.80
N ILE A 184 -3.58 -7.50 2.70
CA ILE A 184 -3.88 -7.62 4.12
C ILE A 184 -5.10 -6.77 4.42
N VAL A 185 -6.13 -7.36 5.00
CA VAL A 185 -7.40 -6.68 5.27
C VAL A 185 -7.70 -6.72 6.76
N TRP A 186 -7.85 -5.55 7.36
CA TRP A 186 -8.34 -5.39 8.73
C TRP A 186 -9.75 -4.81 8.70
N ARG A 187 -10.62 -5.40 9.51
CA ARG A 187 -11.99 -4.89 9.75
C ARG A 187 -12.01 -4.00 10.98
N LEU A 188 -12.72 -2.90 10.86
CA LEU A 188 -13.02 -1.99 11.96
C LEU A 188 -14.25 -2.49 12.73
N SER A 189 -14.13 -2.52 14.06
CA SER A 189 -15.20 -2.80 15.03
C SER A 189 -15.64 -1.53 15.73
#